data_030b5b68c5d04fd042776dcb0a7dcf2c
#
_entry.id   030b5b68c5d04fd042776dcb0a7dcf2c
#
_cell.length_a   1.000
_cell.length_b   1.000
_cell.length_c   1.000
_cell.angle_alpha   90.00
_cell.angle_beta   90.00
_cell.angle_gamma   90.00
#
_symmetry.space_group_name_H-M   'P 1'
#
loop_
_entity.id
_entity.type
_entity.pdbx_description
1 polymer ?
#
loop_
_entity_poly.entity_id
_entity_poly.type
_entity_poly.pdbx_seq_one_letter_code
_entity_poly.pdbx_strand_id
1 'polypeptide(L)'
;MKWKNIDVGPSYYYITGTITKWLPLLSRPDIRQMVCEDITVAARECGGSIAAFVVMPDHLHLLVFLPEQGLLHKFNKLWRGRSGRHIPALLEKQGEVDILAVLAAHANGGCKYAA
;
A
#
# COMPACT_ATOMS: atom_id res chain seq x y z
N MET A 1 -6.10 16.17 -16.16
CA MET A 1 -4.72 16.41 -15.67
C MET A 1 -4.24 15.22 -14.87
N LYS A 2 -3.08 14.73 -15.18
CA LYS A 2 -2.46 13.67 -14.38
C LYS A 2 -1.56 14.29 -13.32
N TRP A 3 -1.74 13.86 -12.09
CA TRP A 3 -0.84 14.23 -11.01
C TRP A 3 0.38 13.32 -11.04
N LYS A 4 1.55 13.90 -10.91
CA LYS A 4 2.79 13.15 -10.77
C LYS A 4 3.47 13.56 -9.48
N ASN A 5 3.94 12.58 -8.74
CA ASN A 5 4.79 12.84 -7.59
C ASN A 5 6.21 13.04 -8.08
N ILE A 6 6.76 14.22 -7.84
CA ILE A 6 8.13 14.57 -8.18
C ILE A 6 8.94 14.56 -6.89
N ASP A 7 10.00 13.77 -6.86
CA ASP A 7 10.81 13.58 -5.65
C ASP A 7 11.91 14.64 -5.60
N VAL A 8 11.59 15.79 -5.02
CA VAL A 8 12.45 16.99 -5.08
C VAL A 8 13.03 17.43 -3.73
N GLY A 9 12.86 16.66 -2.67
CA GLY A 9 13.37 17.01 -1.34
C GLY A 9 12.25 17.06 -0.31
N PRO A 10 12.43 17.76 0.84
CA PRO A 10 11.40 17.78 1.88
C PRO A 10 10.07 18.22 1.30
N SER A 11 9.08 17.33 1.31
CA SER A 11 7.79 17.64 0.68
C SER A 11 6.71 16.67 1.10
N TYR A 12 5.47 17.06 0.81
CA TYR A 12 4.31 16.20 0.89
C TYR A 12 4.05 15.55 -0.46
N TYR A 13 3.72 14.26 -0.43
CA TYR A 13 3.41 13.51 -1.64
C TYR A 13 2.02 12.90 -1.51
N TYR A 14 1.23 13.06 -2.57
CA TYR A 14 -0.07 12.41 -2.68
C TYR A 14 0.11 11.06 -3.37
N ILE A 15 -0.37 9.99 -2.74
CA ILE A 15 -0.18 8.62 -3.23
C ILE A 15 -1.53 7.92 -3.26
N THR A 16 -1.78 7.17 -4.34
CA THR A 16 -2.93 6.29 -4.47
C THR A 16 -2.44 4.85 -4.55
N GLY A 17 -2.99 3.98 -3.71
CA GLY A 17 -2.77 2.54 -3.78
C GLY A 17 -4.05 1.82 -4.16
N THR A 18 -3.97 0.88 -5.09
CA THR A 18 -5.13 0.13 -5.57
C THR A 18 -4.92 -1.35 -5.35
N ILE A 19 -5.94 -2.05 -4.86
CA ILE A 19 -5.90 -3.50 -4.73
C ILE A 19 -6.05 -4.13 -6.11
N THR A 20 -5.24 -5.15 -6.38
CA THR A 20 -5.28 -5.91 -7.63
C THR A 20 -6.72 -6.36 -7.94
N LYS A 21 -7.15 -6.15 -9.18
CA LYS A 21 -8.51 -6.47 -9.66
C LYS A 21 -9.61 -5.77 -8.87
N TRP A 22 -9.29 -4.66 -8.19
CA TRP A 22 -10.28 -3.89 -7.42
C TRP A 22 -11.02 -4.74 -6.38
N LEU A 23 -10.35 -5.78 -5.84
CA LEU A 23 -10.91 -6.61 -4.79
C LEU A 23 -11.18 -5.74 -3.55
N PRO A 24 -12.35 -5.87 -2.91
CA PRO A 24 -12.72 -5.00 -1.78
C PRO A 24 -12.07 -5.47 -0.46
N LEU A 25 -10.77 -5.77 -0.48
CA LEU A 25 -10.06 -6.30 0.69
C LEU A 25 -9.93 -5.28 1.81
N LEU A 26 -9.86 -3.99 1.47
CA LEU A 26 -9.73 -2.94 2.48
C LEU A 26 -11.04 -2.64 3.22
N SER A 27 -12.16 -3.26 2.83
CA SER A 27 -13.38 -3.23 3.63
C SER A 27 -13.30 -4.13 4.87
N ARG A 28 -12.37 -5.09 4.88
CA ARG A 28 -12.14 -5.97 6.02
C ARG A 28 -11.33 -5.24 7.08
N PRO A 29 -11.83 -5.10 8.32
CA PRO A 29 -11.15 -4.32 9.36
C PRO A 29 -9.73 -4.80 9.67
N ASP A 30 -9.51 -6.11 9.67
CA ASP A 30 -8.21 -6.71 9.95
C ASP A 30 -7.18 -6.40 8.86
N ILE A 31 -7.56 -6.51 7.58
CA ILE A 31 -6.69 -6.18 6.46
C ILE A 31 -6.42 -4.68 6.42
N ARG A 32 -7.46 -3.87 6.59
CA ARG A 32 -7.32 -2.41 6.60
C ARG A 32 -6.36 -1.96 7.69
N GLN A 33 -6.50 -2.48 8.90
CA GLN A 33 -5.60 -2.14 10.01
C GLN A 33 -4.16 -2.54 9.69
N MET A 34 -3.96 -3.73 9.16
CA MET A 34 -2.63 -4.22 8.81
C MET A 34 -1.95 -3.35 7.76
N VAL A 35 -2.67 -2.95 6.71
CA VAL A 35 -2.13 -2.07 5.68
C VAL A 35 -1.80 -0.69 6.26
N CYS A 36 -2.65 -0.15 7.12
CA CYS A 36 -2.38 1.13 7.79
C CYS A 36 -1.13 1.06 8.67
N GLU A 37 -0.93 -0.05 9.37
CA GLU A 37 0.29 -0.27 10.15
C GLU A 37 1.52 -0.36 9.25
N ASP A 38 1.43 -1.06 8.13
CA ASP A 38 2.53 -1.17 7.17
C ASP A 38 2.92 0.20 6.61
N ILE A 39 1.94 1.04 6.31
CA ILE A 39 2.18 2.40 5.83
C ILE A 39 2.85 3.23 6.92
N THR A 40 2.38 3.14 8.16
CA THR A 40 2.95 3.87 9.30
C THR A 40 4.39 3.48 9.57
N VAL A 41 4.69 2.19 9.53
CA VAL A 41 6.06 1.69 9.71
C VAL A 41 6.97 2.20 8.59
N ALA A 42 6.51 2.14 7.35
CA ALA A 42 7.28 2.62 6.20
C ALA A 42 7.59 4.12 6.31
N ALA A 43 6.61 4.92 6.70
CA ALA A 43 6.83 6.36 6.91
C ALA A 43 7.87 6.60 7.99
N ARG A 44 7.77 5.89 9.09
CA ARG A 44 8.71 6.01 10.22
C ARG A 44 10.13 5.61 9.79
N GLU A 45 10.28 4.54 9.04
CA GLU A 45 11.59 4.10 8.54
C GLU A 45 12.22 5.12 7.59
N CYS A 46 11.41 5.91 6.91
CA CYS A 46 11.88 6.99 6.03
C CYS A 46 12.06 8.32 6.78
N GLY A 47 11.82 8.36 8.08
CA GLY A 47 11.90 9.60 8.84
C GLY A 47 10.77 10.58 8.55
N GLY A 48 9.71 10.11 7.91
CA GLY A 48 8.56 10.91 7.54
C GLY A 48 7.35 10.71 8.44
N SER A 49 6.22 11.20 7.98
CA SER A 49 4.96 11.09 8.71
C SER A 49 3.78 11.07 7.74
N ILE A 50 2.68 10.48 8.18
CA ILE A 50 1.43 10.47 7.42
C ILE A 50 0.61 11.68 7.86
N ALA A 51 0.32 12.57 6.92
CA ALA A 51 -0.45 13.78 7.18
C ALA A 51 -1.97 13.55 7.07
N ALA A 52 -2.40 12.71 6.13
CA ALA A 52 -3.81 12.41 5.91
C ALA A 52 -3.94 11.11 5.14
N PHE A 53 -5.08 10.44 5.29
CA PHE A 53 -5.37 9.24 4.50
C PHE A 53 -6.88 9.02 4.40
N VAL A 54 -7.28 8.33 3.33
CA VAL A 54 -8.65 7.85 3.14
C VAL A 54 -8.55 6.41 2.63
N VAL A 55 -9.26 5.50 3.28
CA VAL A 55 -9.27 4.09 2.90
C VAL A 55 -10.63 3.75 2.32
N MET A 56 -10.64 3.37 1.06
CA MET A 56 -11.82 2.87 0.34
C MET A 56 -11.73 1.35 0.27
N PRO A 57 -12.84 0.63 -0.04
CA PRO A 57 -12.79 -0.85 -0.05
C PRO A 57 -11.73 -1.46 -0.96
N ASP A 58 -11.43 -0.86 -2.08
CA ASP A 58 -10.55 -1.41 -3.12
C ASP A 58 -9.32 -0.52 -3.41
N HIS A 59 -9.20 0.62 -2.75
CA HIS A 59 -8.06 1.52 -2.92
C HIS A 59 -7.92 2.43 -1.72
N LEU A 60 -6.79 3.14 -1.65
CA LEU A 60 -6.56 4.14 -0.62
C LEU A 60 -5.83 5.35 -1.20
N HIS A 61 -6.00 6.47 -0.53
CA HIS A 61 -5.27 7.70 -0.81
C HIS A 61 -4.53 8.12 0.44
N LEU A 62 -3.31 8.57 0.29
CA LEU A 62 -2.57 9.09 1.42
C LEU A 62 -1.73 10.30 1.04
N LEU A 63 -1.52 11.15 2.03
CA LEU A 63 -0.62 12.28 1.95
C LEU A 63 0.50 12.04 2.95
N VAL A 64 1.71 11.84 2.46
CA VAL A 64 2.88 11.53 3.28
C VAL A 64 3.90 12.66 3.19
N PHE A 65 4.46 13.02 4.32
CA PHE A 65 5.61 13.92 4.38
C PHE A 65 6.89 13.09 4.39
N LEU A 66 7.82 13.41 3.50
CA LEU A 66 9.14 12.80 3.46
C LEU A 66 10.21 13.89 3.55
N PRO A 67 11.21 13.73 4.45
CA PRO A 67 12.15 14.81 4.75
C PRO A 67 13.26 15.02 3.73
N GLU A 68 13.52 14.04 2.86
CA GLU A 68 14.63 14.11 1.92
C GLU A 68 14.24 13.63 0.54
N GLN A 69 14.97 14.10 -0.46
CA GLN A 69 14.84 13.62 -1.84
C GLN A 69 15.25 12.14 -1.91
N GLY A 70 14.57 11.39 -2.77
CA GLY A 70 14.88 9.97 -2.99
C GLY A 70 14.11 9.02 -2.09
N LEU A 71 13.36 9.51 -1.10
CA LEU A 71 12.64 8.67 -0.16
C LEU A 71 11.29 8.17 -0.67
N LEU A 72 10.70 8.82 -1.67
CA LEU A 72 9.38 8.43 -2.19
C LEU A 72 9.38 6.98 -2.70
N HIS A 73 10.38 6.63 -3.50
CA HIS A 73 10.51 5.27 -4.02
C HIS A 73 10.69 4.24 -2.89
N LYS A 74 11.57 4.56 -1.94
CA LYS A 74 11.80 3.71 -0.78
C LYS A 74 10.53 3.51 0.04
N PHE A 75 9.80 4.59 0.31
CA PHE A 75 8.55 4.54 1.04
C PHE A 75 7.53 3.62 0.35
N ASN A 76 7.30 3.84 -0.94
CA ASN A 76 6.36 3.03 -1.72
C ASN A 76 6.76 1.55 -1.73
N LYS A 77 8.04 1.28 -1.92
CA LYS A 77 8.55 -0.10 -1.93
C LYS A 77 8.34 -0.78 -0.58
N LEU A 78 8.56 -0.06 0.51
CA LEU A 78 8.42 -0.62 1.86
C LEU A 78 6.98 -0.98 2.19
N TRP A 79 6.04 -0.04 2.07
CA TRP A 79 4.67 -0.33 2.47
C TRP A 79 3.98 -1.32 1.54
N ARG A 80 4.22 -1.21 0.23
CA ARG A 80 3.65 -2.14 -0.75
C ARG A 80 4.25 -3.53 -0.62
N GLY A 81 5.54 -3.63 -0.36
CA GLY A 81 6.19 -4.90 -0.12
C GLY A 81 5.68 -5.60 1.12
N ARG A 82 5.53 -4.87 2.22
CA ARG A 82 4.97 -5.43 3.47
C ARG A 82 3.54 -5.90 3.28
N SER A 83 2.68 -5.04 2.72
CA SER A 83 1.27 -5.38 2.48
C SER A 83 1.12 -6.52 1.49
N GLY A 84 1.99 -6.57 0.47
CA GLY A 84 2.01 -7.67 -0.51
C GLY A 84 2.37 -9.01 0.09
N ARG A 85 3.07 -9.04 1.22
CA ARG A 85 3.35 -10.28 1.98
C ARG A 85 2.29 -10.54 3.03
N HIS A 86 1.84 -9.52 3.73
CA HIS A 86 0.92 -9.67 4.86
C HIS A 86 -0.49 -10.03 4.43
N ILE A 87 -0.99 -9.47 3.33
CA ILE A 87 -2.35 -9.74 2.87
C ILE A 87 -2.53 -11.23 2.52
N PRO A 88 -1.68 -11.84 1.66
CA PRO A 88 -1.83 -13.26 1.37
C PRO A 88 -1.67 -14.14 2.60
N ALA A 89 -0.74 -13.83 3.50
CA ALA A 89 -0.52 -14.60 4.71
C ALA A 89 -1.76 -14.60 5.61
N LEU A 90 -2.41 -13.45 5.76
CA LEU A 90 -3.62 -13.33 6.55
C LEU A 90 -4.79 -14.10 5.91
N LEU A 91 -4.96 -13.97 4.58
CA LEU A 91 -5.99 -14.69 3.84
C LEU A 91 -5.80 -16.20 3.90
N GLU A 92 -4.56 -16.67 3.81
CA GLU A 92 -4.23 -18.08 3.95
C GLU A 92 -4.62 -18.60 5.33
N LYS A 93 -4.30 -17.85 6.37
CA LYS A 93 -4.67 -18.17 7.74
C LYS A 93 -6.18 -18.24 7.93
N GLN A 94 -6.94 -17.46 7.17
CA GLN A 94 -8.41 -17.44 7.21
C GLN A 94 -9.06 -18.43 6.25
N GLY A 95 -8.29 -19.17 5.45
CA GLY A 95 -8.82 -20.16 4.52
C GLY A 95 -9.47 -19.56 3.25
N GLU A 96 -9.11 -18.35 2.86
CA GLU A 96 -9.69 -17.64 1.72
C GLU A 96 -9.05 -18.08 0.40
N VAL A 97 -9.29 -19.30 -0.01
CA VAL A 97 -8.60 -19.95 -1.14
C VAL A 97 -8.88 -19.26 -2.48
N ASP A 98 -10.11 -18.86 -2.73
CA ASP A 98 -10.51 -18.25 -4.00
C ASP A 98 -9.83 -16.90 -4.22
N ILE A 99 -9.77 -16.08 -3.17
CA ILE A 99 -9.11 -14.77 -3.24
C ILE A 99 -7.60 -14.96 -3.43
N LEU A 100 -7.01 -15.92 -2.72
CA LEU A 100 -5.59 -16.24 -2.87
C LEU A 100 -5.25 -16.66 -4.30
N ALA A 101 -6.10 -17.43 -4.94
CA ALA A 101 -5.88 -17.86 -6.33
C ALA A 101 -5.85 -16.67 -7.29
N VAL A 102 -6.74 -15.69 -7.10
CA VAL A 102 -6.76 -14.47 -7.91
C VAL A 102 -5.47 -13.66 -7.71
N LEU A 103 -5.06 -13.49 -6.46
CA LEU A 103 -3.84 -12.74 -6.14
C LEU A 103 -2.59 -13.42 -6.69
N ALA A 104 -2.50 -14.75 -6.57
CA ALA A 104 -1.36 -15.52 -7.07
C ALA A 104 -1.22 -15.40 -8.60
N ALA A 105 -2.33 -15.45 -9.33
CA ALA A 105 -2.32 -15.29 -10.78
C ALA A 105 -1.75 -13.93 -11.20
N HIS A 106 -2.06 -12.87 -10.45
CA HIS A 106 -1.53 -11.54 -10.72
C HIS A 106 -0.08 -11.37 -10.31
N ALA A 107 0.32 -11.97 -9.20
CA ALA A 107 1.71 -11.94 -8.75
C ALA A 107 2.64 -12.60 -9.78
N ASN A 108 2.21 -13.72 -10.37
CA ASN A 108 2.98 -14.40 -11.41
C ASN A 108 3.14 -13.55 -12.67
N GLY A 109 2.23 -12.63 -12.91
CA GLY A 109 2.34 -11.65 -13.99
C GLY A 109 3.19 -10.43 -13.65
N GLY A 110 3.84 -10.42 -12.49
CA GLY A 110 4.67 -9.32 -12.03
C GLY A 110 3.89 -8.19 -11.35
N CYS A 111 2.59 -8.33 -11.18
CA CYS A 111 1.77 -7.35 -10.49
C CYS A 111 1.96 -7.42 -8.98
N LYS A 112 1.79 -6.28 -8.34
CA LYS A 112 1.74 -6.22 -6.88
C LYS A 112 0.31 -6.46 -6.40
N TYR A 113 0.17 -6.89 -5.15
CA TYR A 113 -1.14 -7.05 -4.53
C TYR A 113 -1.82 -5.71 -4.28
N ALA A 114 -1.04 -4.65 -4.14
CA ALA A 114 -1.49 -3.27 -4.16
C ALA A 114 -0.70 -2.53 -5.24
N ALA A 115 -1.40 -1.87 -6.14
CA ALA A 115 -0.79 -1.16 -7.26
C ALA A 115 -0.48 0.30 -6.93
#